data_285895b104bfa1449231f39452239579
#
_entry.id   285895b104bfa1449231f39452239579
#
_cell.length_a   1.000
_cell.length_b   1.000
_cell.length_c   1.000
_cell.angle_alpha   90.00
_cell.angle_beta   90.00
_cell.angle_gamma   90.00
#
_symmetry.space_group_name_H-M   'P 1'
#
loop_
_entity.id
_entity.type
_entity.pdbx_description
1 polymer ?
#
loop_
_entity_poly.entity_id
_entity_poly.type
_entity_poly.pdbx_seq_one_letter_code
_entity_poly.pdbx_strand_id
1 'polypeptide(L)'
;MTTLTQLPDDYVQNPHAVHDMLRAEGPVQEVHMPRGLKVWLVTRYDEAKIALTAPEVSKNVVEGGHLMIAHSTDPGQVRKFEPTFSGNMLNLDPPDHTRLRKLVTKAFTARRVELLRPRVQEISAELIAGLNDGDEVDLLDVFAFPLPITVICELLGIPIDNRDDFREWSNQLLSFGTPEQVQAAAGSMAAFLHQHVTAIAEAEPNDTFFSALVHADESGDRLNTEELISMAFLLLVAGHETTVNLIGNAVLSLLQNPDQLQILKDRPELIPASTEEFLRLEGPVNVATFRYTKEALDLGGVTVPAGEILMVSLVAANRDPERYENPDQLDVTRSAQGHVAFGHGIHFCVGAPLARLEFDVAMTQLLARFPNLTLAAEPETLVWRDSTLIRGLHTLPVRLA
;
A
#
# COMPACT_ATOMS: atom_id res chain seq x y z
N MET A 1 -3.12 5.70 -36.79
CA MET A 1 -2.84 6.36 -35.50
C MET A 1 -3.91 5.86 -34.56
N THR A 2 -3.58 4.98 -33.67
CA THR A 2 -4.49 4.54 -32.59
C THR A 2 -4.72 5.77 -31.72
N THR A 3 -5.97 6.17 -31.54
CA THR A 3 -6.30 7.31 -30.68
C THR A 3 -5.99 6.86 -29.25
N LEU A 4 -5.09 7.56 -28.56
CA LEU A 4 -4.74 7.26 -27.19
C LEU A 4 -5.99 7.32 -26.31
N THR A 5 -6.23 6.29 -25.51
CA THR A 5 -7.42 6.22 -24.66
C THR A 5 -7.25 7.15 -23.46
N GLN A 6 -8.12 8.17 -23.35
CA GLN A 6 -8.21 9.00 -22.15
C GLN A 6 -9.03 8.26 -21.11
N LEU A 7 -8.46 8.03 -19.92
CA LEU A 7 -9.23 7.46 -18.81
C LEU A 7 -10.21 8.50 -18.25
N PRO A 8 -11.40 8.08 -17.80
CA PRO A 8 -12.41 9.00 -17.26
C PRO A 8 -11.94 9.65 -15.96
N ASP A 9 -12.46 10.85 -15.66
CA ASP A 9 -12.05 11.62 -14.47
C ASP A 9 -12.36 10.90 -13.15
N ASP A 10 -13.39 10.07 -13.14
CA ASP A 10 -13.79 9.23 -12.01
C ASP A 10 -13.08 7.85 -11.96
N TYR A 11 -12.05 7.65 -12.77
CA TYR A 11 -11.30 6.38 -12.82
C TYR A 11 -10.91 5.85 -11.44
N VAL A 12 -10.43 6.71 -10.54
CA VAL A 12 -10.01 6.28 -9.19
C VAL A 12 -11.20 5.89 -8.29
N GLN A 13 -12.41 6.39 -8.59
CA GLN A 13 -13.63 6.03 -7.88
C GLN A 13 -14.14 4.65 -8.31
N ASN A 14 -14.08 4.36 -9.62
CA ASN A 14 -14.56 3.11 -10.21
C ASN A 14 -13.59 2.53 -11.24
N PRO A 15 -12.44 1.98 -10.84
CA PRO A 15 -11.40 1.52 -11.76
C PRO A 15 -11.75 0.19 -12.46
N HIS A 16 -12.60 -0.65 -11.86
CA HIS A 16 -12.77 -2.04 -12.30
C HIS A 16 -13.38 -2.14 -13.70
N ALA A 17 -14.45 -1.40 -13.99
CA ALA A 17 -15.07 -1.38 -15.31
C ALA A 17 -14.10 -0.91 -16.42
N VAL A 18 -13.25 0.07 -16.10
CA VAL A 18 -12.19 0.53 -17.01
C VAL A 18 -11.13 -0.54 -17.22
N HIS A 19 -10.73 -1.23 -16.16
CA HIS A 19 -9.77 -2.34 -16.25
C HIS A 19 -10.29 -3.49 -17.12
N ASP A 20 -11.58 -3.83 -17.00
CA ASP A 20 -12.18 -4.90 -17.81
C ASP A 20 -12.20 -4.53 -19.29
N MET A 21 -12.56 -3.28 -19.61
CA MET A 21 -12.50 -2.76 -20.98
C MET A 21 -11.08 -2.83 -21.54
N LEU A 22 -10.08 -2.32 -20.81
CA LEU A 22 -8.69 -2.32 -21.27
C LEU A 22 -8.11 -3.72 -21.39
N ARG A 23 -8.44 -4.63 -20.46
CA ARG A 23 -8.01 -6.03 -20.48
C ARG A 23 -8.57 -6.77 -21.70
N ALA A 24 -9.79 -6.46 -22.12
CA ALA A 24 -10.40 -7.03 -23.32
C ALA A 24 -9.69 -6.58 -24.62
N GLU A 25 -9.13 -5.37 -24.65
CA GLU A 25 -8.37 -4.85 -25.78
C GLU A 25 -6.95 -5.42 -25.85
N GLY A 26 -6.35 -5.80 -24.73
CA GLY A 26 -5.01 -6.41 -24.69
C GLY A 26 -4.35 -6.40 -23.32
N PRO A 27 -3.14 -6.97 -23.21
CA PRO A 27 -2.44 -7.12 -21.93
C PRO A 27 -1.90 -5.80 -21.37
N VAL A 28 -1.58 -4.86 -22.24
CA VAL A 28 -1.06 -3.54 -21.90
C VAL A 28 -1.57 -2.52 -22.91
N GLN A 29 -1.97 -1.34 -22.42
CA GLN A 29 -2.52 -0.26 -23.24
C GLN A 29 -1.80 1.06 -22.92
N GLU A 30 -1.49 1.83 -23.98
CA GLU A 30 -1.03 3.20 -23.82
C GLU A 30 -2.24 4.11 -23.55
N VAL A 31 -2.26 4.75 -22.38
CA VAL A 31 -3.39 5.58 -21.94
C VAL A 31 -2.94 6.92 -21.38
N HIS A 32 -3.86 7.91 -21.39
CA HIS A 32 -3.72 9.09 -20.56
C HIS A 32 -4.50 8.90 -19.25
N MET A 33 -3.82 9.04 -18.13
CA MET A 33 -4.43 9.11 -16.81
C MET A 33 -5.30 10.40 -16.68
N PRO A 34 -6.27 10.45 -15.76
CA PRO A 34 -7.19 11.61 -15.65
C PRO A 34 -6.51 12.98 -15.59
N ARG A 35 -5.30 13.04 -15.00
CA ARG A 35 -4.50 14.27 -14.89
C ARG A 35 -3.46 14.44 -16.01
N GLY A 36 -3.65 13.77 -17.14
CA GLY A 36 -2.86 13.95 -18.35
C GLY A 36 -1.49 13.30 -18.37
N LEU A 37 -1.19 12.41 -17.44
CA LEU A 37 0.03 11.60 -17.50
C LEU A 37 -0.16 10.46 -18.50
N LYS A 38 0.68 10.40 -19.52
CA LYS A 38 0.74 9.29 -20.47
C LYS A 38 1.50 8.12 -19.86
N VAL A 39 0.90 6.93 -19.86
CA VAL A 39 1.50 5.71 -19.31
C VAL A 39 1.12 4.48 -20.13
N TRP A 40 1.91 3.43 -20.01
CA TRP A 40 1.54 2.08 -20.41
C TRP A 40 0.95 1.35 -19.22
N LEU A 41 -0.36 1.08 -19.26
CA LEU A 41 -1.10 0.44 -18.17
C LEU A 41 -1.24 -1.06 -18.41
N VAL A 42 -0.63 -1.87 -17.54
CA VAL A 42 -0.67 -3.34 -17.55
C VAL A 42 -1.83 -3.82 -16.69
N THR A 43 -2.73 -4.64 -17.24
CA THR A 43 -3.96 -5.08 -16.57
C THR A 43 -4.11 -6.59 -16.43
N ARG A 44 -3.32 -7.41 -17.15
CA ARG A 44 -3.35 -8.88 -17.06
C ARG A 44 -2.33 -9.40 -16.06
N TYR A 45 -2.64 -10.56 -15.49
CA TYR A 45 -1.86 -11.14 -14.40
C TYR A 45 -0.44 -11.55 -14.80
N ASP A 46 -0.30 -12.27 -15.90
CA ASP A 46 1.01 -12.78 -16.33
C ASP A 46 1.94 -11.64 -16.77
N GLU A 47 1.43 -10.68 -17.55
CA GLU A 47 2.18 -9.51 -17.96
C GLU A 47 2.53 -8.59 -16.77
N ALA A 48 1.65 -8.50 -15.78
CA ALA A 48 1.96 -7.80 -14.54
C ALA A 48 3.18 -8.42 -13.83
N LYS A 49 3.26 -9.74 -13.76
CA LYS A 49 4.42 -10.44 -13.17
C LYS A 49 5.69 -10.21 -13.98
N ILE A 50 5.60 -10.26 -15.33
CA ILE A 50 6.73 -9.93 -16.21
C ILE A 50 7.19 -8.50 -15.93
N ALA A 51 6.29 -7.53 -16.01
CA ALA A 51 6.59 -6.11 -15.78
C ALA A 51 7.18 -5.80 -14.39
N LEU A 52 6.82 -6.60 -13.37
CA LEU A 52 7.33 -6.46 -12.01
C LEU A 52 8.75 -7.04 -11.82
N THR A 53 9.24 -7.87 -12.76
CA THR A 53 10.52 -8.59 -12.63
C THR A 53 11.48 -8.42 -13.80
N ALA A 54 11.03 -7.84 -14.90
CA ALA A 54 11.83 -7.69 -16.12
C ALA A 54 13.08 -6.81 -15.86
N PRO A 55 14.27 -7.24 -16.28
CA PRO A 55 15.50 -6.46 -16.12
C PRO A 55 15.52 -5.18 -16.97
N GLU A 56 14.67 -5.11 -18.00
CA GLU A 56 14.43 -3.94 -18.84
C GLU A 56 13.68 -2.82 -18.09
N VAL A 57 13.08 -3.13 -16.94
CA VAL A 57 12.28 -2.20 -16.13
C VAL A 57 13.09 -1.69 -14.94
N SER A 58 13.07 -0.39 -14.74
CA SER A 58 13.72 0.28 -13.61
C SER A 58 12.69 0.90 -12.67
N LYS A 59 13.07 1.01 -11.40
CA LYS A 59 12.36 1.77 -10.37
C LYS A 59 13.15 2.98 -9.87
N ASN A 60 14.34 3.23 -10.43
CA ASN A 60 15.19 4.32 -9.98
C ASN A 60 14.55 5.67 -10.28
N VAL A 61 13.91 6.27 -9.25
CA VAL A 61 13.21 7.54 -9.39
C VAL A 61 14.16 8.72 -9.61
N VAL A 62 15.43 8.59 -9.22
CA VAL A 62 16.46 9.63 -9.44
C VAL A 62 16.81 9.70 -10.93
N GLU A 63 16.94 8.55 -11.56
CA GLU A 63 17.24 8.46 -13.00
C GLU A 63 16.00 8.71 -13.87
N GLY A 64 14.88 8.04 -13.56
CA GLY A 64 13.68 8.05 -14.39
C GLY A 64 12.64 9.11 -14.05
N GLY A 65 12.79 9.83 -12.93
CA GLY A 65 11.76 10.79 -12.46
C GLY A 65 11.47 11.93 -13.44
N HIS A 66 12.42 12.29 -14.30
CA HIS A 66 12.21 13.28 -15.38
C HIS A 66 11.15 12.85 -16.40
N LEU A 67 10.92 11.55 -16.57
CA LEU A 67 9.92 11.02 -17.48
C LEU A 67 8.49 11.42 -17.07
N MET A 68 8.23 11.61 -15.77
CA MET A 68 6.93 12.12 -15.30
C MET A 68 6.59 13.48 -15.93
N ILE A 69 7.59 14.34 -16.06
CA ILE A 69 7.44 15.66 -16.72
C ILE A 69 7.32 15.50 -18.24
N ALA A 70 8.16 14.66 -18.83
CA ALA A 70 8.21 14.45 -20.28
C ALA A 70 6.90 13.84 -20.85
N HIS A 71 6.21 13.01 -20.05
CA HIS A 71 4.99 12.31 -20.44
C HIS A 71 3.70 13.01 -19.95
N SER A 72 3.79 14.17 -19.30
CA SER A 72 2.63 14.92 -18.83
C SER A 72 2.14 15.95 -19.85
N THR A 73 0.83 16.04 -20.02
CA THR A 73 0.19 17.14 -20.78
C THR A 73 0.20 18.47 -20.02
N ASP A 74 0.38 18.42 -18.67
CA ASP A 74 0.55 19.59 -17.80
C ASP A 74 1.78 19.41 -16.89
N PRO A 75 2.99 19.73 -17.38
CA PRO A 75 4.22 19.59 -16.61
C PRO A 75 4.26 20.39 -15.31
N GLY A 76 3.46 21.45 -15.19
CA GLY A 76 3.36 22.28 -13.98
C GLY A 76 2.65 21.60 -12.83
N GLN A 77 1.81 20.61 -13.12
CA GLN A 77 1.05 19.81 -12.14
C GLN A 77 1.77 18.52 -11.75
N VAL A 78 2.91 18.20 -12.39
CA VAL A 78 3.64 16.97 -12.11
C VAL A 78 4.32 17.06 -10.75
N ARG A 79 3.96 16.13 -9.90
CA ARG A 79 4.60 15.97 -8.60
C ARG A 79 6.02 15.43 -8.79
N LYS A 80 6.99 16.14 -8.23
CA LYS A 80 8.39 15.70 -8.21
C LYS A 80 8.62 14.73 -7.05
N PHE A 81 9.48 13.75 -7.27
CA PHE A 81 9.98 12.92 -6.18
C PHE A 81 10.82 13.79 -5.23
N GLU A 82 10.50 13.69 -3.93
CA GLU A 82 11.25 14.44 -2.91
C GLU A 82 12.62 13.75 -2.70
N PRO A 83 13.74 14.45 -2.91
CA PRO A 83 15.06 13.84 -2.82
C PRO A 83 15.35 13.15 -1.50
N THR A 84 14.95 13.78 -0.38
CA THR A 84 15.14 13.25 0.97
C THR A 84 14.50 11.88 1.18
N PHE A 85 13.40 11.59 0.46
CA PHE A 85 12.66 10.33 0.57
C PHE A 85 12.88 9.37 -0.58
N SER A 86 13.76 9.69 -1.53
CA SER A 86 13.98 8.87 -2.73
C SER A 86 15.04 7.78 -2.55
N GLY A 87 15.96 7.94 -1.59
CA GLY A 87 17.12 7.06 -1.37
C GLY A 87 16.81 5.79 -0.56
N ASN A 88 15.66 5.16 -0.74
CA ASN A 88 15.30 3.93 -0.04
C ASN A 88 15.15 2.73 -0.98
N MET A 89 15.04 1.52 -0.41
CA MET A 89 14.97 0.27 -1.17
C MET A 89 13.76 0.17 -2.11
N LEU A 90 12.70 0.96 -1.93
CA LEU A 90 11.53 0.94 -2.81
C LEU A 90 11.81 1.65 -4.14
N ASN A 91 12.66 2.66 -4.14
CA ASN A 91 12.89 3.58 -5.25
C ASN A 91 14.22 3.37 -5.99
N LEU A 92 14.94 2.31 -5.67
CA LEU A 92 16.26 2.01 -6.22
C LEU A 92 16.30 0.64 -6.89
N ASP A 93 17.23 0.49 -7.83
CA ASP A 93 17.56 -0.77 -8.48
C ASP A 93 18.81 -1.42 -7.85
N PRO A 94 19.08 -2.71 -8.12
CA PRO A 94 20.38 -3.30 -7.78
C PRO A 94 21.55 -2.53 -8.41
N PRO A 95 22.70 -2.38 -7.70
CA PRO A 95 23.05 -3.06 -6.45
C PRO A 95 22.50 -2.41 -5.18
N ASP A 96 22.16 -1.11 -5.19
CA ASP A 96 21.76 -0.36 -4.01
C ASP A 96 20.49 -0.91 -3.34
N HIS A 97 19.47 -1.24 -4.15
CA HIS A 97 18.30 -1.95 -3.65
C HIS A 97 18.71 -3.20 -2.87
N THR A 98 19.57 -4.05 -3.42
CA THR A 98 19.93 -5.34 -2.81
C THR A 98 20.63 -5.13 -1.47
N ARG A 99 21.50 -4.13 -1.39
CA ARG A 99 22.22 -3.74 -0.17
C ARG A 99 21.27 -3.30 0.92
N LEU A 100 20.41 -2.32 0.64
CA LEU A 100 19.45 -1.78 1.59
C LEU A 100 18.44 -2.86 2.03
N ARG A 101 17.92 -3.64 1.07
CA ARG A 101 16.97 -4.72 1.34
C ARG A 101 17.53 -5.77 2.30
N LYS A 102 18.81 -6.14 2.15
CA LYS A 102 19.49 -7.11 3.02
C LYS A 102 19.52 -6.63 4.47
N LEU A 103 19.85 -5.35 4.70
CA LEU A 103 19.90 -4.76 6.04
C LEU A 103 18.50 -4.74 6.70
N VAL A 104 17.48 -4.30 5.96
CA VAL A 104 16.10 -4.27 6.46
C VAL A 104 15.56 -5.67 6.74
N THR A 105 15.78 -6.63 5.85
CA THR A 105 15.24 -7.99 6.00
C THR A 105 15.81 -8.71 7.23
N LYS A 106 17.06 -8.43 7.62
CA LYS A 106 17.64 -8.95 8.86
C LYS A 106 16.88 -8.50 10.11
N ALA A 107 16.46 -7.24 10.12
CA ALA A 107 15.68 -6.69 11.21
C ALA A 107 14.21 -7.13 11.14
N PHE A 108 13.64 -7.33 9.93
CA PHE A 108 12.23 -7.60 9.70
C PHE A 108 11.98 -9.06 9.27
N THR A 109 12.19 -10.00 10.19
CA THR A 109 11.96 -11.43 9.93
C THR A 109 10.56 -11.86 10.35
N ALA A 110 9.98 -12.88 9.69
CA ALA A 110 8.67 -13.44 10.06
C ALA A 110 8.60 -13.86 11.54
N ARG A 111 9.70 -14.38 12.09
CA ARG A 111 9.77 -14.75 13.52
C ARG A 111 9.67 -13.52 14.44
N ARG A 112 10.36 -12.41 14.10
CA ARG A 112 10.28 -11.16 14.88
C ARG A 112 8.90 -10.54 14.77
N VAL A 113 8.29 -10.59 13.60
CA VAL A 113 6.92 -10.12 13.39
C VAL A 113 5.94 -10.92 14.25
N GLU A 114 6.05 -12.25 14.31
CA GLU A 114 5.15 -13.06 15.14
C GLU A 114 5.28 -12.74 16.64
N LEU A 115 6.44 -12.32 17.11
CA LEU A 115 6.62 -11.87 18.50
C LEU A 115 5.84 -10.57 18.83
N LEU A 116 5.40 -9.82 17.82
CA LEU A 116 4.55 -8.64 18.01
C LEU A 116 3.07 -9.01 18.24
N ARG A 117 2.65 -10.24 17.93
CA ARG A 117 1.24 -10.65 18.03
C ARG A 117 0.59 -10.29 19.38
N PRO A 118 1.17 -10.57 20.55
CA PRO A 118 0.56 -10.19 21.82
C PRO A 118 0.34 -8.68 21.94
N ARG A 119 1.30 -7.86 21.47
CA ARG A 119 1.18 -6.41 21.53
C ARG A 119 0.13 -5.87 20.56
N VAL A 120 0.08 -6.41 19.34
CA VAL A 120 -0.97 -6.06 18.36
C VAL A 120 -2.37 -6.44 18.89
N GLN A 121 -2.50 -7.59 19.56
CA GLN A 121 -3.74 -8.01 20.20
C GLN A 121 -4.15 -7.07 21.34
N GLU A 122 -3.21 -6.62 22.14
CA GLU A 122 -3.44 -5.66 23.23
C GLU A 122 -3.91 -4.32 22.69
N ILE A 123 -3.20 -3.74 21.72
CA ILE A 123 -3.59 -2.46 21.07
C ILE A 123 -5.00 -2.57 20.47
N SER A 124 -5.28 -3.64 19.73
CA SER A 124 -6.59 -3.86 19.12
C SER A 124 -7.70 -3.99 20.20
N ALA A 125 -7.43 -4.72 21.29
CA ALA A 125 -8.37 -4.86 22.38
C ALA A 125 -8.63 -3.54 23.12
N GLU A 126 -7.61 -2.72 23.33
CA GLU A 126 -7.74 -1.38 23.92
C GLU A 126 -8.63 -0.46 23.07
N LEU A 127 -8.42 -0.46 21.74
CA LEU A 127 -9.23 0.33 20.81
C LEU A 127 -10.70 -0.13 20.82
N ILE A 128 -10.95 -1.43 20.80
CA ILE A 128 -12.28 -2.02 20.82
C ILE A 128 -12.98 -1.75 22.16
N ALA A 129 -12.27 -1.77 23.28
CA ALA A 129 -12.83 -1.50 24.61
C ALA A 129 -13.40 -0.07 24.74
N GLY A 130 -12.96 0.87 23.92
CA GLY A 130 -13.49 2.24 23.85
C GLY A 130 -14.81 2.37 23.07
N LEU A 131 -15.29 1.30 22.43
CA LEU A 131 -16.46 1.31 21.54
C LEU A 131 -17.65 0.60 22.18
N ASN A 132 -18.88 1.12 21.95
CA ASN A 132 -20.09 0.58 22.55
C ASN A 132 -21.05 0.04 21.48
N ASP A 133 -21.88 -0.94 21.87
CA ASP A 133 -22.96 -1.45 21.02
C ASP A 133 -23.96 -0.33 20.73
N GLY A 134 -24.36 -0.18 19.49
CA GLY A 134 -25.29 0.84 19.02
C GLY A 134 -24.64 2.15 18.57
N ASP A 135 -23.33 2.37 18.83
CA ASP A 135 -22.63 3.55 18.34
C ASP A 135 -22.55 3.57 16.81
N GLU A 136 -22.74 4.74 16.23
CA GLU A 136 -22.37 5.02 14.83
C GLU A 136 -21.01 5.72 14.81
N VAL A 137 -20.04 5.12 14.13
CA VAL A 137 -18.66 5.60 14.12
C VAL A 137 -18.07 5.55 12.70
N ASP A 138 -17.07 6.37 12.43
CA ASP A 138 -16.17 6.13 11.31
C ASP A 138 -15.14 5.06 11.73
N LEU A 139 -15.29 3.85 11.20
CA LEU A 139 -14.41 2.73 11.56
C LEU A 139 -12.94 2.99 11.20
N LEU A 140 -12.69 3.80 10.14
CA LEU A 140 -11.32 4.16 9.78
C LEU A 140 -10.68 5.00 10.89
N ASP A 141 -11.42 5.93 11.46
CA ASP A 141 -10.91 6.86 12.47
C ASP A 141 -10.70 6.19 13.83
N VAL A 142 -11.68 5.38 14.26
CA VAL A 142 -11.67 4.83 15.62
C VAL A 142 -10.91 3.52 15.77
N PHE A 143 -10.66 2.81 14.67
CA PHE A 143 -10.06 1.47 14.73
C PHE A 143 -9.00 1.20 13.64
N ALA A 144 -9.37 1.33 12.36
CA ALA A 144 -8.49 0.89 11.28
C ALA A 144 -7.19 1.73 11.18
N PHE A 145 -7.23 3.04 11.43
CA PHE A 145 -6.05 3.90 11.46
C PHE A 145 -5.26 3.76 12.78
N PRO A 146 -5.86 3.84 13.98
CA PRO A 146 -5.10 3.79 15.24
C PRO A 146 -4.29 2.51 15.41
N LEU A 147 -4.75 1.36 14.94
CA LEU A 147 -4.07 0.09 15.12
C LEU A 147 -2.70 0.06 14.39
N PRO A 148 -2.61 0.14 13.07
CA PRO A 148 -1.33 0.03 12.37
C PRO A 148 -0.39 1.22 12.61
N ILE A 149 -0.91 2.44 12.81
CA ILE A 149 -0.04 3.59 13.13
C ILE A 149 0.61 3.41 14.50
N THR A 150 -0.10 2.86 15.49
CA THR A 150 0.48 2.58 16.82
C THR A 150 1.57 1.51 16.70
N VAL A 151 1.30 0.43 15.97
CA VAL A 151 2.27 -0.66 15.77
C VAL A 151 3.54 -0.17 15.08
N ILE A 152 3.42 0.61 13.99
CA ILE A 152 4.60 1.08 13.27
C ILE A 152 5.38 2.14 14.08
N CYS A 153 4.70 3.01 14.84
CA CYS A 153 5.36 3.96 15.72
C CYS A 153 6.18 3.23 16.80
N GLU A 154 5.61 2.20 17.45
CA GLU A 154 6.35 1.40 18.42
C GLU A 154 7.56 0.69 17.78
N LEU A 155 7.41 0.13 16.58
CA LEU A 155 8.52 -0.50 15.84
C LEU A 155 9.65 0.48 15.52
N LEU A 156 9.29 1.72 15.17
CA LEU A 156 10.27 2.76 14.86
C LEU A 156 10.76 3.51 16.10
N GLY A 157 10.22 3.24 17.30
CA GLY A 157 10.55 3.95 18.52
C GLY A 157 10.05 5.41 18.52
N ILE A 158 9.00 5.69 17.77
CA ILE A 158 8.39 7.02 17.63
C ILE A 158 7.33 7.20 18.74
N PRO A 159 7.32 8.33 19.47
CA PRO A 159 6.29 8.62 20.45
C PRO A 159 4.89 8.65 19.83
N ILE A 160 3.91 8.02 20.48
CA ILE A 160 2.54 7.87 19.95
C ILE A 160 1.81 9.23 19.83
N ASP A 161 2.21 10.23 20.59
CA ASP A 161 1.63 11.58 20.57
C ASP A 161 1.78 12.27 19.20
N ASN A 162 2.70 11.81 18.36
CA ASN A 162 2.92 12.34 17.02
C ASN A 162 2.06 11.67 15.93
N ARG A 163 1.21 10.70 16.27
CA ARG A 163 0.44 9.92 15.28
C ARG A 163 -0.48 10.77 14.40
N ASP A 164 -1.09 11.83 14.99
CA ASP A 164 -2.02 12.68 14.25
C ASP A 164 -1.28 13.56 13.24
N ASP A 165 -0.08 14.06 13.60
CA ASP A 165 0.82 14.74 12.67
C ASP A 165 1.20 13.83 11.49
N PHE A 166 1.54 12.55 11.78
CA PHE A 166 1.87 11.57 10.73
C PHE A 166 0.68 11.26 9.84
N ARG A 167 -0.53 11.16 10.39
CA ARG A 167 -1.75 11.00 9.61
C ARG A 167 -1.93 12.14 8.62
N GLU A 168 -1.80 13.38 9.09
CA GLU A 168 -1.92 14.55 8.25
C GLU A 168 -0.85 14.58 7.16
N TRP A 169 0.42 14.41 7.53
CA TRP A 169 1.52 14.41 6.55
C TRP A 169 1.40 13.29 5.54
N SER A 170 1.08 12.06 5.94
CA SER A 170 0.90 10.93 5.02
C SER A 170 -0.25 11.17 4.06
N ASN A 171 -1.38 11.68 4.56
CA ASN A 171 -2.52 12.01 3.70
C ASN A 171 -2.15 13.03 2.63
N GLN A 172 -1.42 14.09 2.99
CA GLN A 172 -0.96 15.10 2.03
C GLN A 172 0.08 14.52 1.05
N LEU A 173 0.94 13.62 1.52
CA LEU A 173 1.96 12.98 0.71
C LEU A 173 1.41 11.90 -0.25
N LEU A 174 0.30 11.26 0.04
CA LEU A 174 -0.23 10.15 -0.76
C LEU A 174 -1.50 10.49 -1.55
N SER A 175 -2.14 11.63 -1.26
CA SER A 175 -3.30 12.13 -1.98
C SER A 175 -2.91 13.29 -2.92
N PHE A 176 -3.83 13.71 -3.75
CA PHE A 176 -3.63 14.85 -4.64
C PHE A 176 -3.81 16.18 -3.90
N GLY A 177 -2.83 16.56 -3.05
CA GLY A 177 -2.73 17.88 -2.46
C GLY A 177 -2.14 18.92 -3.42
N THR A 178 -2.20 20.22 -3.06
CA THR A 178 -1.45 21.23 -3.81
C THR A 178 0.06 21.02 -3.63
N PRO A 179 0.90 21.45 -4.59
CA PRO A 179 2.36 21.34 -4.45
C PRO A 179 2.89 21.93 -3.14
N GLU A 180 2.31 23.04 -2.67
CA GLU A 180 2.69 23.71 -1.43
C GLU A 180 2.36 22.87 -0.20
N GLN A 181 1.18 22.25 -0.17
CA GLN A 181 0.77 21.34 0.93
C GLN A 181 1.68 20.13 1.00
N VAL A 182 1.96 19.51 -0.14
CA VAL A 182 2.87 18.36 -0.25
C VAL A 182 4.26 18.72 0.22
N GLN A 183 4.79 19.89 -0.20
CA GLN A 183 6.13 20.34 0.20
C GLN A 183 6.20 20.64 1.69
N ALA A 184 5.17 21.28 2.26
CA ALA A 184 5.10 21.54 3.70
C ALA A 184 5.09 20.25 4.51
N ALA A 185 4.26 19.28 4.14
CA ALA A 185 4.19 17.96 4.79
C ALA A 185 5.52 17.21 4.69
N ALA A 186 6.14 17.20 3.49
CA ALA A 186 7.45 16.59 3.29
C ALA A 186 8.53 17.23 4.16
N GLY A 187 8.55 18.56 4.25
CA GLY A 187 9.49 19.31 5.09
C GLY A 187 9.32 19.00 6.58
N SER A 188 8.09 19.00 7.08
CA SER A 188 7.78 18.69 8.50
C SER A 188 8.18 17.25 8.84
N MET A 189 7.81 16.30 8.01
CA MET A 189 8.16 14.88 8.20
C MET A 189 9.67 14.66 8.14
N ALA A 190 10.38 15.29 7.19
CA ALA A 190 11.83 15.19 7.07
C ALA A 190 12.54 15.75 8.32
N ALA A 191 12.11 16.92 8.81
CA ALA A 191 12.69 17.53 10.00
C ALA A 191 12.50 16.64 11.23
N PHE A 192 11.30 16.09 11.42
CA PHE A 192 11.01 15.16 12.52
C PHE A 192 11.86 13.89 12.42
N LEU A 193 11.89 13.23 11.26
CA LEU A 193 12.65 11.99 11.07
C LEU A 193 14.15 12.21 11.22
N HIS A 194 14.69 13.36 10.78
CA HIS A 194 16.09 13.71 10.99
C HIS A 194 16.41 13.78 12.48
N GLN A 195 15.60 14.49 13.26
CA GLN A 195 15.79 14.60 14.72
C GLN A 195 15.69 13.23 15.39
N HIS A 196 14.69 12.42 15.01
CA HIS A 196 14.46 11.09 15.58
C HIS A 196 15.60 10.12 15.28
N VAL A 197 16.05 10.04 14.02
CA VAL A 197 17.17 9.19 13.59
C VAL A 197 18.46 9.58 14.31
N THR A 198 18.74 10.88 14.43
CA THR A 198 19.92 11.40 15.15
C THR A 198 19.89 10.98 16.62
N ALA A 199 18.76 11.16 17.28
CA ALA A 199 18.61 10.79 18.68
C ALA A 199 18.82 9.28 18.93
N ILE A 200 18.32 8.41 18.04
CA ILE A 200 18.53 6.96 18.18
C ILE A 200 19.97 6.58 17.86
N ALA A 201 20.62 7.23 16.88
CA ALA A 201 22.02 6.95 16.53
C ALA A 201 23.01 7.35 17.64
N GLU A 202 22.67 8.35 18.44
CA GLU A 202 23.46 8.80 19.60
C GLU A 202 23.15 8.01 20.89
N ALA A 203 22.03 7.29 20.94
CA ALA A 203 21.64 6.49 22.09
C ALA A 203 22.31 5.11 22.11
N GLU A 204 22.38 4.49 23.30
CA GLU A 204 22.78 3.08 23.39
C GLU A 204 21.78 2.19 22.64
N PRO A 205 22.25 1.13 21.93
CA PRO A 205 21.38 0.18 21.25
C PRO A 205 20.34 -0.41 22.21
N ASN A 206 19.10 -0.53 21.74
CA ASN A 206 17.99 -1.16 22.46
C ASN A 206 17.29 -2.23 21.58
N ASP A 207 16.29 -2.89 22.14
CA ASP A 207 15.60 -4.01 21.50
C ASP A 207 14.55 -3.59 20.44
N THR A 208 14.38 -2.28 20.19
CA THR A 208 13.45 -1.83 19.15
C THR A 208 13.96 -2.20 17.76
N PHE A 209 13.02 -2.44 16.84
CA PHE A 209 13.35 -2.74 15.45
C PHE A 209 14.23 -1.65 14.82
N PHE A 210 13.88 -0.38 15.04
CA PHE A 210 14.58 0.73 14.39
C PHE A 210 15.97 0.96 14.99
N SER A 211 16.15 0.79 16.30
CA SER A 211 17.48 0.79 16.90
C SER A 211 18.36 -0.33 16.33
N ALA A 212 17.80 -1.52 16.14
CA ALA A 212 18.52 -2.61 15.48
C ALA A 212 18.90 -2.28 14.03
N LEU A 213 18.08 -1.51 13.31
CA LEU A 213 18.38 -1.07 11.94
C LEU A 213 19.45 0.02 11.91
N VAL A 214 19.37 1.01 12.81
CA VAL A 214 20.35 2.12 12.93
C VAL A 214 21.74 1.59 13.27
N HIS A 215 21.83 0.58 14.14
CA HIS A 215 23.09 -0.02 14.57
C HIS A 215 23.50 -1.27 13.76
N ALA A 216 22.71 -1.62 12.71
CA ALA A 216 23.02 -2.77 11.86
C ALA A 216 24.36 -2.59 11.15
N ASP A 217 25.21 -3.60 11.24
CA ASP A 217 26.49 -3.70 10.53
C ASP A 217 26.53 -5.03 9.78
N GLU A 218 26.72 -4.97 8.48
CA GLU A 218 26.88 -6.15 7.63
C GLU A 218 28.25 -6.13 6.98
N SER A 219 29.24 -6.70 7.66
CA SER A 219 30.63 -6.77 7.18
C SER A 219 31.22 -5.37 6.89
N GLY A 220 30.89 -4.39 7.73
CA GLY A 220 31.32 -2.99 7.58
C GLY A 220 30.39 -2.13 6.73
N ASP A 221 29.27 -2.68 6.24
CA ASP A 221 28.23 -1.92 5.52
C ASP A 221 27.10 -1.51 6.48
N ARG A 222 26.83 -0.21 6.53
CA ARG A 222 25.81 0.41 7.37
C ARG A 222 24.98 1.39 6.55
N LEU A 223 23.75 1.66 7.01
CA LEU A 223 22.97 2.78 6.48
C LEU A 223 23.57 4.09 6.96
N ASN A 224 23.76 5.02 6.02
CA ASN A 224 24.09 6.40 6.40
C ASN A 224 22.86 7.16 6.88
N THR A 225 23.03 8.37 7.42
CA THR A 225 21.92 9.15 7.98
C THR A 225 20.81 9.44 6.98
N GLU A 226 21.14 9.75 5.73
CA GLU A 226 20.15 10.04 4.68
C GLU A 226 19.37 8.77 4.31
N GLU A 227 20.04 7.64 4.20
CA GLU A 227 19.42 6.33 3.97
C GLU A 227 18.50 5.93 5.14
N LEU A 228 18.89 6.19 6.39
CA LEU A 228 18.08 5.93 7.58
C LEU A 228 16.82 6.79 7.60
N ILE A 229 16.91 8.09 7.27
CA ILE A 229 15.76 8.99 7.18
C ILE A 229 14.80 8.53 6.08
N SER A 230 15.33 8.25 4.89
CA SER A 230 14.53 7.77 3.75
C SER A 230 13.90 6.42 4.03
N MET A 231 14.58 5.53 4.77
CA MET A 231 14.07 4.23 5.17
C MET A 231 13.01 4.35 6.28
N ALA A 232 13.21 5.22 7.27
CA ALA A 232 12.22 5.50 8.31
C ALA A 232 10.93 6.06 7.69
N PHE A 233 11.04 6.99 6.75
CA PHE A 233 9.92 7.49 5.97
C PHE A 233 9.17 6.36 5.25
N LEU A 234 9.91 5.51 4.51
CA LEU A 234 9.31 4.39 3.80
C LEU A 234 8.55 3.46 4.74
N LEU A 235 9.17 3.05 5.85
CA LEU A 235 8.58 2.12 6.80
C LEU A 235 7.35 2.73 7.50
N LEU A 236 7.43 4.01 7.87
CA LEU A 236 6.33 4.71 8.51
C LEU A 236 5.11 4.79 7.57
N VAL A 237 5.29 5.36 6.37
CA VAL A 237 4.18 5.61 5.45
C VAL A 237 3.63 4.30 4.86
N ALA A 238 4.49 3.41 4.38
CA ALA A 238 4.05 2.14 3.81
C ALA A 238 3.50 1.16 4.87
N GLY A 239 3.95 1.28 6.12
CA GLY A 239 3.59 0.37 7.21
C GLY A 239 2.18 0.58 7.75
N HIS A 240 1.67 1.82 7.78
CA HIS A 240 0.31 2.04 8.29
C HIS A 240 -0.74 2.22 7.20
N GLU A 241 -0.49 3.08 6.21
CA GLU A 241 -1.48 3.45 5.19
C GLU A 241 -2.08 2.25 4.45
N THR A 242 -1.27 1.27 4.13
CA THR A 242 -1.76 0.09 3.41
C THR A 242 -2.62 -0.82 4.30
N THR A 243 -2.25 -1.02 5.55
CA THR A 243 -3.01 -1.87 6.49
C THR A 243 -4.33 -1.20 6.91
N VAL A 244 -4.34 0.13 7.12
CA VAL A 244 -5.57 0.91 7.34
C VAL A 244 -6.59 0.63 6.24
N ASN A 245 -6.17 0.78 4.99
CA ASN A 245 -7.07 0.61 3.85
C ASN A 245 -7.42 -0.86 3.61
N LEU A 246 -6.54 -1.81 3.93
CA LEU A 246 -6.87 -3.25 3.87
C LEU A 246 -8.01 -3.60 4.85
N ILE A 247 -7.94 -3.12 6.10
CA ILE A 247 -8.99 -3.35 7.10
C ILE A 247 -10.31 -2.70 6.65
N GLY A 248 -10.27 -1.43 6.23
CA GLY A 248 -11.44 -0.72 5.77
C GLY A 248 -12.12 -1.36 4.56
N ASN A 249 -11.33 -1.70 3.54
CA ASN A 249 -11.83 -2.35 2.31
C ASN A 249 -12.42 -3.73 2.60
N ALA A 250 -11.81 -4.50 3.49
CA ALA A 250 -12.30 -5.82 3.87
C ALA A 250 -13.64 -5.73 4.64
N VAL A 251 -13.76 -4.79 5.58
CA VAL A 251 -15.02 -4.57 6.29
C VAL A 251 -16.11 -4.12 5.32
N LEU A 252 -15.84 -3.16 4.44
CA LEU A 252 -16.80 -2.76 3.41
C LEU A 252 -17.22 -3.95 2.54
N SER A 253 -16.25 -4.75 2.07
CA SER A 253 -16.54 -5.93 1.25
C SER A 253 -17.42 -6.94 1.97
N LEU A 254 -17.20 -7.16 3.27
CA LEU A 254 -18.06 -8.05 4.08
C LEU A 254 -19.46 -7.47 4.28
N LEU A 255 -19.60 -6.18 4.53
CA LEU A 255 -20.91 -5.54 4.73
C LEU A 255 -21.75 -5.50 3.44
N GLN A 256 -21.08 -5.51 2.27
CA GLN A 256 -21.75 -5.66 0.97
C GLN A 256 -22.03 -7.12 0.59
N ASN A 257 -21.43 -8.10 1.30
CA ASN A 257 -21.60 -9.53 1.05
C ASN A 257 -21.94 -10.27 2.37
N PRO A 258 -23.17 -10.13 2.89
CA PRO A 258 -23.56 -10.62 4.21
C PRO A 258 -23.49 -12.15 4.37
N ASP A 259 -23.59 -12.90 3.28
CA ASP A 259 -23.35 -14.35 3.24
C ASP A 259 -21.89 -14.69 3.55
N GLN A 260 -20.94 -13.92 3.04
CA GLN A 260 -19.51 -14.08 3.31
C GLN A 260 -19.16 -13.68 4.75
N LEU A 261 -19.76 -12.61 5.26
CA LEU A 261 -19.66 -12.24 6.67
C LEU A 261 -20.19 -13.37 7.57
N GLN A 262 -21.34 -13.97 7.22
CA GLN A 262 -21.89 -15.07 8.01
C GLN A 262 -20.96 -16.29 8.04
N ILE A 263 -20.30 -16.62 6.91
CA ILE A 263 -19.29 -17.70 6.88
C ILE A 263 -18.16 -17.43 7.87
N LEU A 264 -17.62 -16.21 7.95
CA LEU A 264 -16.55 -15.87 8.89
C LEU A 264 -17.03 -15.86 10.36
N LYS A 265 -18.29 -15.51 10.60
CA LYS A 265 -18.91 -15.60 11.94
C LYS A 265 -19.03 -17.05 12.41
N ASP A 266 -19.47 -17.93 11.52
CA ASP A 266 -19.67 -19.36 11.82
C ASP A 266 -18.34 -20.12 11.88
N ARG A 267 -17.32 -19.62 11.17
CA ARG A 267 -16.02 -20.27 11.01
C ARG A 267 -14.87 -19.26 11.14
N PRO A 268 -14.67 -18.68 12.34
CA PRO A 268 -13.64 -17.64 12.57
C PRO A 268 -12.22 -18.11 12.29
N GLU A 269 -11.96 -19.43 12.29
CA GLU A 269 -10.67 -19.99 11.90
C GLU A 269 -10.31 -19.73 10.43
N LEU A 270 -11.24 -19.28 9.60
CA LEU A 270 -10.97 -18.88 8.22
C LEU A 270 -10.40 -17.46 8.10
N ILE A 271 -10.56 -16.61 9.11
CA ILE A 271 -10.12 -15.20 9.05
C ILE A 271 -8.67 -15.06 8.63
N PRO A 272 -7.69 -15.78 9.20
CA PRO A 272 -6.30 -15.65 8.77
C PRO A 272 -6.07 -15.98 7.29
N ALA A 273 -6.76 -17.02 6.78
CA ALA A 273 -6.62 -17.44 5.38
C ALA A 273 -7.35 -16.51 4.41
N SER A 274 -8.50 -15.94 4.82
CA SER A 274 -9.29 -15.00 4.00
C SER A 274 -8.59 -13.68 3.74
N THR A 275 -7.53 -13.34 4.49
CA THR A 275 -6.66 -12.18 4.23
C THR A 275 -6.20 -12.13 2.78
N GLU A 276 -5.83 -13.28 2.19
CA GLU A 276 -5.35 -13.36 0.81
C GLU A 276 -6.46 -13.02 -0.20
N GLU A 277 -7.71 -13.36 0.11
CA GLU A 277 -8.86 -13.03 -0.74
C GLU A 277 -9.19 -11.54 -0.68
N PHE A 278 -9.17 -10.90 0.50
CA PHE A 278 -9.36 -9.47 0.62
C PHE A 278 -8.25 -8.69 -0.11
N LEU A 279 -6.99 -9.12 0.02
CA LEU A 279 -5.87 -8.55 -0.71
C LEU A 279 -6.02 -8.71 -2.22
N ARG A 280 -6.54 -9.85 -2.68
CA ARG A 280 -6.82 -10.10 -4.09
C ARG A 280 -7.93 -9.20 -4.61
N LEU A 281 -9.08 -9.20 -3.94
CA LEU A 281 -10.31 -8.58 -4.44
C LEU A 281 -10.25 -7.06 -4.39
N GLU A 282 -9.88 -6.50 -3.23
CA GLU A 282 -9.89 -5.05 -3.00
C GLU A 282 -8.65 -4.63 -2.18
N GLY A 283 -7.46 -5.03 -2.69
CA GLY A 283 -6.19 -4.70 -2.06
C GLY A 283 -5.96 -3.19 -1.96
N PRO A 284 -5.23 -2.75 -0.93
CA PRO A 284 -5.07 -1.32 -0.61
C PRO A 284 -4.15 -0.56 -1.57
N VAL A 285 -3.53 -1.24 -2.54
CA VAL A 285 -2.63 -0.64 -3.53
C VAL A 285 -3.18 -0.90 -4.92
N ASN A 286 -3.65 0.17 -5.60
CA ASN A 286 -4.21 0.09 -6.95
C ASN A 286 -3.16 -0.31 -7.98
N VAL A 287 -2.06 0.45 -8.02
CA VAL A 287 -0.97 0.27 -8.97
C VAL A 287 0.35 0.11 -8.25
N ALA A 288 1.25 -0.65 -8.83
CA ALA A 288 2.60 -0.73 -8.32
C ALA A 288 3.30 0.64 -8.42
N THR A 289 4.21 0.92 -7.49
CA THR A 289 4.97 2.18 -7.46
C THR A 289 5.73 2.42 -8.77
N PHE A 290 6.13 3.65 -9.02
CA PHE A 290 6.77 4.14 -10.25
C PHE A 290 7.73 3.14 -10.89
N ARG A 291 7.58 2.95 -12.20
CA ARG A 291 8.45 2.16 -13.07
C ARG A 291 8.55 2.79 -14.44
N TYR A 292 9.68 2.53 -15.09
CA TYR A 292 9.89 2.91 -16.49
C TYR A 292 10.75 1.86 -17.20
N THR A 293 10.62 1.80 -18.53
CA THR A 293 11.41 0.91 -19.39
C THR A 293 12.76 1.54 -19.70
N LYS A 294 13.87 0.84 -19.40
CA LYS A 294 15.21 1.22 -19.86
C LYS A 294 15.47 0.78 -21.31
N GLU A 295 14.89 -0.33 -21.68
CA GLU A 295 14.94 -0.95 -23.00
C GLU A 295 13.52 -1.34 -23.42
N ALA A 296 13.33 -1.66 -24.70
CA ALA A 296 12.04 -2.13 -25.19
C ALA A 296 11.64 -3.45 -24.52
N LEU A 297 10.40 -3.55 -24.07
CA LEU A 297 9.85 -4.70 -23.34
C LEU A 297 8.65 -5.26 -24.10
N ASP A 298 8.65 -6.57 -24.36
CA ASP A 298 7.45 -7.28 -24.86
C ASP A 298 6.56 -7.71 -23.70
N LEU A 299 5.28 -7.35 -23.79
CA LEU A 299 4.23 -7.75 -22.85
C LEU A 299 3.09 -8.38 -23.63
N GLY A 300 3.10 -9.71 -23.74
CA GLY A 300 2.03 -10.46 -24.42
C GLY A 300 1.90 -10.13 -25.90
N GLY A 301 3.02 -9.87 -26.60
CA GLY A 301 3.06 -9.51 -28.03
C GLY A 301 2.90 -8.02 -28.31
N VAL A 302 2.81 -7.19 -27.28
CA VAL A 302 2.83 -5.72 -27.40
C VAL A 302 4.19 -5.19 -26.94
N THR A 303 4.91 -4.52 -27.82
CA THR A 303 6.22 -3.94 -27.51
C THR A 303 6.04 -2.56 -26.87
N VAL A 304 6.41 -2.42 -25.59
CA VAL A 304 6.54 -1.13 -24.90
C VAL A 304 7.93 -0.57 -25.20
N PRO A 305 8.05 0.65 -25.78
CA PRO A 305 9.34 1.23 -26.13
C PRO A 305 10.18 1.54 -24.89
N ALA A 306 11.49 1.78 -25.07
CA ALA A 306 12.36 2.33 -24.02
C ALA A 306 11.99 3.77 -23.68
N GLY A 307 12.14 4.15 -22.40
CA GLY A 307 11.86 5.50 -21.91
C GLY A 307 10.39 5.77 -21.62
N GLU A 308 9.55 4.74 -21.58
CA GLU A 308 8.11 4.87 -21.28
C GLU A 308 7.82 4.61 -19.80
N ILE A 309 6.81 5.30 -19.25
CA ILE A 309 6.31 5.02 -17.90
C ILE A 309 5.42 3.79 -17.94
N LEU A 310 5.76 2.80 -17.11
CA LEU A 310 5.02 1.56 -17.00
C LEU A 310 4.24 1.53 -15.69
N MET A 311 2.93 1.45 -15.78
CA MET A 311 2.03 1.39 -14.64
C MET A 311 1.39 0.00 -14.57
N VAL A 312 1.66 -0.76 -13.50
CA VAL A 312 1.13 -2.11 -13.31
C VAL A 312 -0.05 -2.05 -12.37
N SER A 313 -1.26 -2.27 -12.86
CA SER A 313 -2.46 -2.33 -12.01
C SER A 313 -2.51 -3.65 -11.26
N LEU A 314 -2.22 -3.59 -9.96
CA LEU A 314 -2.26 -4.77 -9.08
C LEU A 314 -3.69 -5.27 -8.89
N VAL A 315 -4.64 -4.33 -8.74
CA VAL A 315 -6.06 -4.69 -8.57
C VAL A 315 -6.66 -5.27 -9.85
N ALA A 316 -6.25 -4.80 -11.04
CA ALA A 316 -6.69 -5.40 -12.31
C ALA A 316 -6.11 -6.80 -12.50
N ALA A 317 -4.81 -6.98 -12.26
CA ALA A 317 -4.15 -8.27 -12.36
C ALA A 317 -4.74 -9.32 -11.40
N ASN A 318 -5.13 -8.90 -10.20
CA ASN A 318 -5.76 -9.75 -9.19
C ASN A 318 -7.22 -10.11 -9.50
N ARG A 319 -7.82 -9.44 -10.48
CA ARG A 319 -9.18 -9.74 -11.00
C ARG A 319 -9.15 -10.30 -12.43
N ASP A 320 -8.00 -10.81 -12.88
CA ASP A 320 -7.87 -11.40 -14.19
C ASP A 320 -8.64 -12.73 -14.28
N PRO A 321 -9.66 -12.86 -15.18
CA PRO A 321 -10.45 -14.07 -15.33
C PRO A 321 -9.66 -15.25 -15.90
N GLU A 322 -8.52 -14.99 -16.54
CA GLU A 322 -7.61 -16.07 -16.98
C GLU A 322 -6.88 -16.71 -15.79
N ARG A 323 -6.80 -16.01 -14.66
CA ARG A 323 -6.13 -16.48 -13.42
C ARG A 323 -7.11 -16.93 -12.35
N TYR A 324 -8.26 -16.25 -12.20
CA TYR A 324 -9.22 -16.48 -11.11
C TYR A 324 -10.62 -16.72 -11.67
N GLU A 325 -11.26 -17.79 -11.25
CA GLU A 325 -12.66 -18.05 -11.56
C GLU A 325 -13.55 -17.07 -10.76
N ASN A 326 -14.56 -16.48 -11.41
CA ASN A 326 -15.44 -15.45 -10.81
C ASN A 326 -14.64 -14.35 -10.09
N PRO A 327 -13.75 -13.64 -10.79
CA PRO A 327 -12.72 -12.80 -10.18
C PRO A 327 -13.28 -11.60 -9.39
N ASP A 328 -14.50 -11.17 -9.70
CA ASP A 328 -15.16 -10.02 -9.06
C ASP A 328 -16.00 -10.39 -7.83
N GLN A 329 -16.11 -11.67 -7.53
CA GLN A 329 -16.87 -12.15 -6.38
C GLN A 329 -15.94 -12.38 -5.18
N LEU A 330 -16.37 -11.88 -4.02
CA LEU A 330 -15.76 -12.23 -2.73
C LEU A 330 -16.07 -13.69 -2.41
N ASP A 331 -15.04 -14.45 -2.11
CA ASP A 331 -15.16 -15.81 -1.58
C ASP A 331 -14.11 -16.02 -0.49
N VAL A 332 -14.52 -15.86 0.78
CA VAL A 332 -13.63 -15.97 1.95
C VAL A 332 -13.07 -17.38 2.14
N THR A 333 -13.54 -18.36 1.36
CA THR A 333 -13.01 -19.73 1.35
C THR A 333 -12.03 -19.98 0.21
N ARG A 334 -11.87 -19.01 -0.70
CA ARG A 334 -10.99 -19.12 -1.87
C ARG A 334 -9.53 -19.26 -1.44
N SER A 335 -8.81 -20.17 -2.08
CA SER A 335 -7.36 -20.18 -2.03
C SER A 335 -6.80 -19.11 -2.99
N ALA A 336 -6.66 -17.87 -2.51
CA ALA A 336 -6.21 -16.73 -3.30
C ALA A 336 -4.68 -16.58 -3.34
N GLN A 337 -3.92 -17.63 -2.99
CA GLN A 337 -2.46 -17.62 -3.00
C GLN A 337 -1.90 -17.24 -4.38
N GLY A 338 -0.84 -16.43 -4.37
CA GLY A 338 -0.16 -15.98 -5.58
C GLY A 338 -0.71 -14.68 -6.17
N HIS A 339 -1.68 -14.02 -5.51
CA HIS A 339 -2.07 -12.65 -5.88
C HIS A 339 -0.86 -11.70 -5.84
N VAL A 340 -0.93 -10.60 -6.60
CA VAL A 340 0.18 -9.63 -6.70
C VAL A 340 -0.03 -8.37 -5.85
N ALA A 341 -0.95 -8.37 -4.87
CA ALA A 341 -1.19 -7.22 -4.00
C ALA A 341 0.05 -6.77 -3.21
N PHE A 342 0.94 -7.69 -2.87
CA PHE A 342 2.25 -7.39 -2.27
C PHE A 342 3.37 -7.17 -3.29
N GLY A 343 3.04 -7.00 -4.58
CA GLY A 343 4.02 -6.96 -5.66
C GLY A 343 4.59 -8.33 -6.00
N HIS A 344 5.67 -8.34 -6.79
CA HIS A 344 6.38 -9.56 -7.21
C HIS A 344 7.87 -9.28 -7.41
N GLY A 345 8.72 -10.33 -7.35
CA GLY A 345 10.16 -10.22 -7.55
C GLY A 345 10.91 -9.58 -6.39
N ILE A 346 12.01 -8.88 -6.69
CA ILE A 346 12.93 -8.33 -5.68
C ILE A 346 12.28 -7.26 -4.80
N HIS A 347 11.24 -6.59 -5.29
CA HIS A 347 10.47 -5.59 -4.57
C HIS A 347 9.20 -6.15 -3.89
N PHE A 348 9.06 -7.47 -3.76
CA PHE A 348 7.97 -8.05 -2.97
C PHE A 348 7.94 -7.43 -1.56
N CYS A 349 6.75 -7.10 -1.06
CA CYS A 349 6.56 -6.36 0.19
C CYS A 349 7.30 -7.01 1.37
N VAL A 350 8.19 -6.27 2.03
CA VAL A 350 8.91 -6.74 3.22
C VAL A 350 7.98 -6.83 4.42
N GLY A 351 6.95 -5.95 4.48
CA GLY A 351 5.95 -5.89 5.54
C GLY A 351 4.81 -6.90 5.41
N ALA A 352 4.79 -7.76 4.38
CA ALA A 352 3.70 -8.69 4.16
C ALA A 352 3.37 -9.59 5.37
N PRO A 353 4.34 -10.09 6.16
CA PRO A 353 4.03 -10.83 7.39
C PRO A 353 3.32 -9.98 8.45
N LEU A 354 3.73 -8.71 8.62
CA LEU A 354 3.12 -7.78 9.58
C LEU A 354 1.70 -7.41 9.16
N ALA A 355 1.49 -7.05 7.91
CA ALA A 355 0.17 -6.72 7.39
C ALA A 355 -0.84 -7.87 7.58
N ARG A 356 -0.40 -9.12 7.38
CA ARG A 356 -1.23 -10.31 7.63
C ARG A 356 -1.54 -10.49 9.11
N LEU A 357 -0.55 -10.28 9.97
CA LEU A 357 -0.73 -10.41 11.41
C LEU A 357 -1.69 -9.34 11.95
N GLU A 358 -1.50 -8.08 11.55
CA GLU A 358 -2.38 -6.98 11.94
C GLU A 358 -3.81 -7.19 11.45
N PHE A 359 -3.97 -7.60 10.20
CA PHE A 359 -5.28 -7.90 9.64
C PHE A 359 -5.98 -9.05 10.35
N ASP A 360 -5.28 -10.17 10.58
CA ASP A 360 -5.80 -11.33 11.32
C ASP A 360 -6.31 -10.92 12.71
N VAL A 361 -5.50 -10.21 13.48
CA VAL A 361 -5.85 -9.74 14.82
C VAL A 361 -7.03 -8.77 14.77
N ALA A 362 -6.97 -7.78 13.87
CA ALA A 362 -8.01 -6.76 13.73
C ALA A 362 -9.37 -7.38 13.41
N MET A 363 -9.44 -8.20 12.38
CA MET A 363 -10.70 -8.80 11.94
C MET A 363 -11.24 -9.82 12.95
N THR A 364 -10.36 -10.63 13.55
CA THR A 364 -10.78 -11.60 14.58
C THR A 364 -11.42 -10.89 15.77
N GLN A 365 -10.81 -9.84 16.30
CA GLN A 365 -11.33 -9.16 17.48
C GLN A 365 -12.53 -8.27 17.15
N LEU A 366 -12.53 -7.58 16.01
CA LEU A 366 -13.65 -6.74 15.59
C LEU A 366 -14.91 -7.55 15.37
N LEU A 367 -14.84 -8.64 14.60
CA LEU A 367 -16.01 -9.50 14.32
C LEU A 367 -16.48 -10.29 15.55
N ALA A 368 -15.57 -10.65 16.46
CA ALA A 368 -15.94 -11.28 17.73
C ALA A 368 -16.70 -10.31 18.65
N ARG A 369 -16.32 -9.03 18.68
CA ARG A 369 -16.97 -8.03 19.55
C ARG A 369 -18.23 -7.45 18.94
N PHE A 370 -18.26 -7.22 17.63
CA PHE A 370 -19.37 -6.63 16.89
C PHE A 370 -19.81 -7.52 15.74
N PRO A 371 -20.38 -8.70 16.03
CA PRO A 371 -20.73 -9.68 14.99
C PRO A 371 -21.87 -9.23 14.07
N ASN A 372 -22.62 -8.22 14.45
CA ASN A 372 -23.76 -7.71 13.70
C ASN A 372 -23.54 -6.27 13.23
N LEU A 373 -22.25 -5.83 13.12
CA LEU A 373 -21.97 -4.50 12.57
C LEU A 373 -22.61 -4.35 11.18
N THR A 374 -23.09 -3.15 10.89
CA THR A 374 -23.75 -2.80 9.62
C THR A 374 -23.20 -1.50 9.07
N LEU A 375 -23.33 -1.30 7.75
CA LEU A 375 -23.01 -0.02 7.15
C LEU A 375 -24.02 1.04 7.59
N ALA A 376 -23.56 2.21 8.02
CA ALA A 376 -24.40 3.33 8.45
C ALA A 376 -24.54 4.41 7.35
N ALA A 377 -24.22 4.09 6.10
CA ALA A 377 -24.38 4.93 4.93
C ALA A 377 -24.80 4.08 3.73
N GLU A 378 -25.40 4.72 2.73
CA GLU A 378 -25.66 4.06 1.44
C GLU A 378 -24.33 3.80 0.72
N PRO A 379 -24.06 2.58 0.20
CA PRO A 379 -22.75 2.24 -0.41
C PRO A 379 -22.31 3.22 -1.51
N GLU A 380 -23.25 3.75 -2.29
CA GLU A 380 -23.01 4.66 -3.40
C GLU A 380 -22.58 6.07 -2.95
N THR A 381 -22.77 6.39 -1.66
CA THR A 381 -22.32 7.67 -1.08
C THR A 381 -20.90 7.64 -0.54
N LEU A 382 -20.31 6.45 -0.46
CA LEU A 382 -18.93 6.29 0.00
C LEU A 382 -17.96 6.82 -1.04
N VAL A 383 -17.00 7.62 -0.58
CA VAL A 383 -16.03 8.29 -1.46
C VAL A 383 -14.66 7.64 -1.28
N TRP A 384 -14.12 7.11 -2.38
CA TRP A 384 -12.77 6.61 -2.42
C TRP A 384 -11.77 7.76 -2.48
N ARG A 385 -10.60 7.55 -1.90
CA ARG A 385 -9.51 8.53 -1.91
C ARG A 385 -9.09 8.86 -3.35
N ASP A 386 -8.85 10.13 -3.62
CA ASP A 386 -8.32 10.59 -4.90
C ASP A 386 -6.81 10.27 -4.98
N SER A 387 -6.50 9.00 -5.24
CA SER A 387 -5.14 8.48 -5.32
C SER A 387 -5.05 7.37 -6.35
N THR A 388 -4.11 7.47 -7.28
CA THR A 388 -3.80 6.37 -8.20
C THR A 388 -3.06 5.22 -7.51
N LEU A 389 -2.34 5.51 -6.44
CA LEU A 389 -1.54 4.51 -5.73
C LEU A 389 -2.37 3.75 -4.69
N ILE A 390 -3.10 4.48 -3.83
CA ILE A 390 -3.82 3.90 -2.69
C ILE A 390 -5.30 3.70 -3.03
N ARG A 391 -5.80 2.50 -2.76
CA ARG A 391 -7.22 2.13 -2.81
C ARG A 391 -7.78 2.09 -1.39
N GLY A 392 -8.57 3.07 -1.02
CA GLY A 392 -9.18 3.19 0.29
C GLY A 392 -10.23 4.27 0.35
N LEU A 393 -11.10 4.21 1.33
CA LEU A 393 -12.17 5.18 1.56
C LEU A 393 -11.66 6.41 2.32
N HIS A 394 -12.36 7.53 2.20
CA HIS A 394 -12.17 8.67 3.10
C HIS A 394 -12.77 8.42 4.48
N THR A 395 -13.94 7.79 4.53
CA THR A 395 -14.65 7.41 5.76
C THR A 395 -15.37 6.09 5.57
N LEU A 396 -15.55 5.33 6.63
CA LEU A 396 -16.36 4.10 6.63
C LEU A 396 -17.34 4.15 7.82
N PRO A 397 -18.51 4.82 7.65
CA PRO A 397 -19.51 4.89 8.68
C PRO A 397 -20.13 3.52 8.93
N VAL A 398 -20.06 3.04 10.17
CA VAL A 398 -20.67 1.76 10.59
C VAL A 398 -21.44 1.94 11.88
N ARG A 399 -22.47 1.12 12.03
CA ARG A 399 -23.17 0.92 13.31
C ARG A 399 -22.64 -0.34 13.95
N LEU A 400 -22.14 -0.23 15.16
CA LEU A 400 -21.58 -1.34 15.96
C LEU A 400 -22.71 -2.14 16.63
N ALA A 401 -22.72 -3.47 16.48
CA ALA A 401 -23.73 -4.33 17.10
C ALA A 401 -23.26 -5.80 17.23
#